data_3e3ee4492d4cdf4d3a42ed9b515db7e9
#
_entry.id   3e3ee4492d4cdf4d3a42ed9b515db7e9
#
_cell.length_a   1.000
_cell.length_b   1.000
_cell.length_c   1.000
_cell.angle_alpha   90.00
_cell.angle_beta   90.00
_cell.angle_gamma   90.00
#
_symmetry.space_group_name_H-M   'P 1'
#
loop_
_entity.id
_entity.type
_entity.pdbx_description
1 polymer ?
#
loop_
_entity_poly.entity_id
_entity_poly.type
_entity_poly.pdbx_seq_one_letter_code
_entity_poly.pdbx_strand_id
1 'polypeptide(L)'
;MSLFRRDAVAAWLLVAVAVCVGCGKKSNNITVTGSVVRNGQPLSLSKNGYVQVTIQPDVDPGKAFSPRIAECDKTNGKFEIRDIPAGKYKVGIQQFDPDPTTDKLKGAFYVETSKIIRDLDGKTPLDIDLAKPK
;
A
#
# COMPACT_ATOMS: atom_id res chain seq x y z
N MET A 1 -62.75 55.56 -19.54
CA MET A 1 -61.97 55.75 -18.31
C MET A 1 -61.35 54.43 -17.93
N SER A 2 -60.11 54.34 -18.13
CA SER A 2 -59.28 53.11 -18.00
C SER A 2 -58.67 53.07 -16.63
N LEU A 3 -58.76 51.96 -15.95
CA LEU A 3 -57.98 51.66 -14.77
C LEU A 3 -57.11 50.49 -15.08
N PHE A 4 -55.85 50.83 -15.30
CA PHE A 4 -54.75 49.86 -15.42
C PHE A 4 -54.54 49.18 -14.07
N ARG A 5 -54.72 47.88 -14.04
CA ARG A 5 -54.20 47.04 -12.95
C ARG A 5 -52.98 46.29 -13.48
N ARG A 6 -51.83 46.70 -13.00
CA ARG A 6 -50.56 46.05 -13.24
C ARG A 6 -50.44 44.93 -12.19
N ASP A 7 -50.73 43.73 -12.58
CA ASP A 7 -50.40 42.54 -11.77
C ASP A 7 -48.95 42.14 -12.03
N ALA A 8 -48.13 42.37 -11.01
CA ALA A 8 -46.76 41.97 -11.00
C ALA A 8 -46.67 40.44 -10.79
N VAL A 9 -46.30 39.73 -11.84
CA VAL A 9 -45.98 38.31 -11.77
C VAL A 9 -44.61 38.21 -11.16
N ALA A 10 -44.56 37.88 -9.87
CA ALA A 10 -43.31 37.52 -9.19
C ALA A 10 -42.87 36.12 -9.64
N ALA A 11 -41.91 36.10 -10.53
CA ALA A 11 -41.23 34.83 -10.91
C ALA A 11 -40.36 34.36 -9.75
N TRP A 12 -40.79 33.31 -9.08
CA TRP A 12 -39.97 32.59 -8.11
C TRP A 12 -39.04 31.67 -8.85
N LEU A 13 -37.83 32.13 -8.99
CA LEU A 13 -36.72 31.29 -9.44
C LEU A 13 -36.27 30.39 -8.28
N LEU A 14 -36.80 29.18 -8.24
CA LEU A 14 -36.32 28.11 -7.39
C LEU A 14 -34.95 27.61 -7.96
N VAL A 15 -33.86 28.15 -7.43
CA VAL A 15 -32.56 27.63 -7.64
C VAL A 15 -32.42 26.35 -6.81
N ALA A 16 -32.63 25.21 -7.46
CA ALA A 16 -32.34 23.92 -6.88
C ALA A 16 -30.81 23.75 -6.87
N VAL A 17 -30.19 24.08 -5.73
CA VAL A 17 -28.77 23.70 -5.47
C VAL A 17 -28.71 22.19 -5.27
N ALA A 18 -28.42 21.48 -6.32
CA ALA A 18 -28.07 20.06 -6.22
C ALA A 18 -26.74 19.94 -5.45
N VAL A 19 -26.84 19.73 -4.15
CA VAL A 19 -25.70 19.32 -3.32
C VAL A 19 -25.35 17.90 -3.76
N CYS A 20 -24.38 17.78 -4.67
CA CYS A 20 -23.72 16.53 -4.93
C CYS A 20 -22.94 16.14 -3.68
N VAL A 21 -23.61 15.46 -2.76
CA VAL A 21 -22.94 14.70 -1.70
C VAL A 21 -22.23 13.57 -2.40
N GLY A 22 -21.00 13.85 -2.84
CA GLY A 22 -20.08 12.81 -3.29
C GLY A 22 -19.86 11.87 -2.11
N CYS A 23 -20.52 10.71 -2.14
CA CYS A 23 -20.15 9.57 -1.33
C CYS A 23 -18.76 9.10 -1.80
N GLY A 24 -17.73 9.81 -1.38
CA GLY A 24 -16.38 9.29 -1.39
C GLY A 24 -16.39 8.09 -0.46
N LYS A 25 -16.41 6.87 -1.02
CA LYS A 25 -16.06 5.68 -0.26
C LYS A 25 -14.70 5.99 0.37
N LYS A 26 -14.65 6.18 1.68
CA LYS A 26 -13.40 6.19 2.44
C LYS A 26 -12.74 4.86 2.10
N SER A 27 -11.70 4.89 1.29
CA SER A 27 -10.88 3.71 1.11
C SER A 27 -10.24 3.44 2.47
N ASN A 28 -10.53 2.28 3.06
CA ASN A 28 -9.89 1.83 4.30
C ASN A 28 -8.44 1.40 4.03
N ASN A 29 -7.75 2.14 3.17
CA ASN A 29 -6.37 1.86 2.83
C ASN A 29 -5.47 2.31 3.99
N ILE A 30 -4.47 1.50 4.23
CA ILE A 30 -3.47 1.69 5.27
C ILE A 30 -2.10 1.96 4.67
N THR A 31 -1.22 2.51 5.49
CA THR A 31 0.22 2.58 5.23
C THR A 31 0.92 1.60 6.15
N VAL A 32 1.76 0.76 5.60
CA VAL A 32 2.56 -0.21 6.34
C VAL A 32 4.00 0.25 6.33
N THR A 33 4.58 0.37 7.50
CA THR A 33 6.02 0.61 7.70
C THR A 33 6.65 -0.63 8.28
N GLY A 34 7.94 -0.81 8.04
CA GLY A 34 8.65 -1.94 8.61
C GLY A 34 10.14 -1.89 8.35
N SER A 35 10.80 -2.98 8.67
CA SER A 35 12.23 -3.13 8.43
C SER A 35 12.59 -4.56 8.04
N VAL A 36 13.65 -4.70 7.24
CA VAL A 36 14.28 -5.98 6.91
C VAL A 36 15.68 -5.98 7.46
N VAL A 37 15.94 -6.92 8.37
CA VAL A 37 17.23 -7.06 9.06
C VAL A 37 17.70 -8.53 9.04
N ARG A 38 18.93 -8.75 9.44
CA ARG A 38 19.45 -10.08 9.76
C ARG A 38 20.20 -10.02 11.09
N ASN A 39 19.75 -10.80 12.05
CA ASN A 39 20.26 -10.73 13.45
C ASN A 39 20.19 -9.31 14.02
N GLY A 40 19.10 -8.59 13.76
CA GLY A 40 18.87 -7.24 14.26
C GLY A 40 19.67 -6.14 13.55
N GLN A 41 20.43 -6.46 12.51
CA GLN A 41 21.24 -5.50 11.75
C GLN A 41 20.74 -5.36 10.32
N PRO A 42 20.81 -4.16 9.71
CA PRO A 42 20.54 -4.00 8.28
C PRO A 42 21.40 -4.91 7.42
N LEU A 43 20.88 -5.31 6.26
CA LEU A 43 21.65 -6.14 5.35
C LEU A 43 22.83 -5.36 4.76
N SER A 44 24.00 -6.00 4.74
CA SER A 44 25.17 -5.43 4.07
C SER A 44 24.97 -5.47 2.56
N LEU A 45 25.06 -4.32 1.91
CA LEU A 45 24.85 -4.14 0.49
C LEU A 45 26.06 -3.48 -0.17
N SER A 46 26.34 -3.89 -1.40
CA SER A 46 27.29 -3.17 -2.26
C SER A 46 26.72 -1.81 -2.68
N LYS A 47 27.51 -1.00 -3.38
CA LYS A 47 27.09 0.33 -3.86
C LYS A 47 25.78 0.27 -4.65
N ASN A 48 25.61 -0.73 -5.52
CA ASN A 48 24.45 -0.88 -6.39
C ASN A 48 23.43 -1.89 -5.86
N GLY A 49 23.70 -2.53 -4.73
CA GLY A 49 22.77 -3.47 -4.11
C GLY A 49 21.56 -2.78 -3.49
N TYR A 50 20.43 -3.48 -3.45
CA TYR A 50 19.22 -3.04 -2.76
C TYR A 50 18.40 -4.23 -2.27
N VAL A 51 17.52 -3.97 -1.31
CA VAL A 51 16.57 -4.95 -0.79
C VAL A 51 15.18 -4.54 -1.18
N GLN A 52 14.41 -5.48 -1.71
CA GLN A 52 13.03 -5.29 -2.13
C GLN A 52 12.11 -6.13 -1.27
N VAL A 53 11.06 -5.49 -0.76
CA VAL A 53 9.95 -6.16 -0.09
C VAL A 53 8.76 -6.18 -1.03
N THR A 54 8.20 -7.35 -1.22
CA THR A 54 6.97 -7.56 -2.01
C THR A 54 5.89 -8.08 -1.10
N ILE A 55 4.70 -7.48 -1.14
CA ILE A 55 3.53 -8.01 -0.45
C ILE A 55 2.44 -8.38 -1.46
N GLN A 56 1.77 -9.47 -1.19
CA GLN A 56 0.64 -9.97 -1.98
C GLN A 56 -0.46 -10.46 -1.03
N PRO A 57 -1.73 -10.10 -1.23
CA PRO A 57 -2.80 -10.63 -0.42
C PRO A 57 -2.78 -12.15 -0.37
N ASP A 58 -2.92 -12.72 0.82
CA ASP A 58 -3.07 -14.16 1.02
C ASP A 58 -4.55 -14.53 0.82
N VAL A 59 -5.00 -14.44 -0.43
CA VAL A 59 -6.37 -14.73 -0.87
C VAL A 59 -6.34 -15.72 -2.02
N ASP A 60 -7.51 -16.33 -2.30
CA ASP A 60 -7.66 -17.27 -3.40
C ASP A 60 -7.16 -16.71 -4.75
N PRO A 61 -6.54 -17.55 -5.58
CA PRO A 61 -5.90 -17.14 -6.85
C PRO A 61 -6.85 -16.47 -7.87
N GLY A 62 -8.15 -16.49 -7.62
CA GLY A 62 -9.17 -15.91 -8.52
C GLY A 62 -9.39 -14.40 -8.40
N LYS A 63 -8.81 -13.73 -7.39
CA LYS A 63 -8.91 -12.28 -7.26
C LYS A 63 -7.62 -11.64 -7.76
N ALA A 64 -7.70 -10.95 -8.89
CA ALA A 64 -6.59 -10.19 -9.43
C ALA A 64 -6.16 -9.08 -8.45
N PHE A 65 -4.99 -9.21 -7.88
CA PHE A 65 -4.34 -8.17 -7.10
C PHE A 65 -2.90 -8.03 -7.59
N SER A 66 -2.52 -6.81 -7.88
CA SER A 66 -1.14 -6.51 -8.22
C SER A 66 -0.29 -6.49 -6.95
N PRO A 67 0.81 -7.24 -6.87
CA PRO A 67 1.74 -7.16 -5.76
C PRO A 67 2.20 -5.71 -5.53
N ARG A 68 2.38 -5.32 -4.28
CA ARG A 68 3.00 -4.04 -3.93
C ARG A 68 4.45 -4.26 -3.55
N ILE A 69 5.28 -3.37 -4.01
CA ILE A 69 6.73 -3.47 -3.89
C ILE A 69 7.25 -2.20 -3.23
N ALA A 70 8.18 -2.36 -2.31
CA ALA A 70 8.94 -1.27 -1.73
C ALA A 70 10.43 -1.62 -1.66
N GLU A 71 11.29 -0.64 -1.86
CA GLU A 71 12.71 -0.75 -1.63
C GLU A 71 13.04 -0.34 -0.19
N CYS A 72 13.93 -1.07 0.46
CA CYS A 72 14.40 -0.73 1.79
C CYS A 72 15.50 0.32 1.74
N ASP A 73 15.48 1.22 2.70
CA ASP A 73 16.59 2.13 2.96
C ASP A 73 17.87 1.33 3.27
N LYS A 74 18.95 1.62 2.57
CA LYS A 74 20.21 0.88 2.66
C LYS A 74 20.89 1.00 4.02
N THR A 75 20.63 2.10 4.72
CA THR A 75 21.31 2.43 5.99
C THR A 75 20.68 1.72 7.17
N ASN A 76 19.34 1.59 7.17
CA ASN A 76 18.59 1.12 8.34
C ASN A 76 17.63 -0.03 8.02
N GLY A 77 17.52 -0.45 6.75
CA GLY A 77 16.63 -1.52 6.30
C GLY A 77 15.14 -1.18 6.33
N LYS A 78 14.75 0.06 6.60
CA LYS A 78 13.35 0.48 6.70
C LYS A 78 12.69 0.63 5.34
N PHE A 79 11.39 0.36 5.30
CA PHE A 79 10.56 0.55 4.11
C PHE A 79 9.16 1.05 4.48
N GLU A 80 8.45 1.53 3.47
CA GLU A 80 7.05 1.96 3.58
C GLU A 80 6.27 1.54 2.35
N ILE A 81 5.06 0.99 2.58
CA ILE A 81 4.10 0.63 1.53
C ILE A 81 2.79 1.36 1.83
N ARG A 82 2.32 2.15 0.88
CA ARG A 82 1.13 2.99 1.03
C ARG A 82 -0.06 2.44 0.24
N ASP A 83 -1.24 2.88 0.64
CA ASP A 83 -2.49 2.69 -0.09
C ASP A 83 -2.83 1.23 -0.37
N ILE A 84 -2.71 0.40 0.66
CA ILE A 84 -3.13 -1.01 0.60
C ILE A 84 -4.31 -1.26 1.52
N PRO A 85 -5.23 -2.16 1.17
CA PRO A 85 -6.25 -2.62 2.09
C PRO A 85 -5.64 -3.31 3.31
N ALA A 86 -6.23 -3.13 4.50
CA ALA A 86 -5.87 -3.93 5.66
C ALA A 86 -6.23 -5.41 5.40
N GLY A 87 -5.45 -6.33 5.94
CA GLY A 87 -5.72 -7.76 5.79
C GLY A 87 -4.48 -8.63 5.84
N LYS A 88 -4.66 -9.90 5.45
CA LYS A 88 -3.61 -10.90 5.47
C LYS A 88 -2.82 -10.91 4.17
N TYR A 89 -1.51 -10.87 4.30
CA TYR A 89 -0.58 -10.79 3.16
C TYR A 89 0.55 -11.81 3.28
N LYS A 90 0.95 -12.35 2.14
CA LYS A 90 2.25 -13.00 1.96
C LYS A 90 3.30 -11.93 1.75
N VAL A 91 4.46 -12.12 2.37
CA VAL A 91 5.58 -11.18 2.28
C VAL A 91 6.75 -11.88 1.62
N GLY A 92 7.23 -11.30 0.53
CA GLY A 92 8.44 -11.74 -0.15
C GLY A 92 9.57 -10.75 0.04
N ILE A 93 10.81 -11.25 0.04
CA ILE A 93 12.02 -10.43 0.18
C ILE A 93 13.05 -10.91 -0.82
N GLN A 94 13.66 -9.97 -1.52
CA GLN A 94 14.77 -10.20 -2.44
C GLN A 94 15.90 -9.23 -2.11
N GLN A 95 17.11 -9.72 -2.15
CA GLN A 95 18.32 -8.93 -1.98
C GLN A 95 19.10 -8.94 -3.29
N PHE A 96 18.91 -7.91 -4.10
CA PHE A 96 19.64 -7.72 -5.34
C PHE A 96 21.01 -7.12 -5.05
N ASP A 97 22.05 -7.92 -5.23
CA ASP A 97 23.42 -7.51 -4.92
C ASP A 97 24.43 -8.52 -5.54
N PRO A 98 25.46 -8.09 -6.27
CA PRO A 98 25.89 -6.69 -6.50
C PRO A 98 25.13 -5.93 -7.59
N ASP A 99 24.24 -6.59 -8.30
CA ASP A 99 23.51 -6.05 -9.46
C ASP A 99 22.03 -6.47 -9.43
N PRO A 100 21.15 -5.83 -10.22
CA PRO A 100 19.71 -6.05 -10.18
C PRO A 100 19.26 -7.42 -10.71
N THR A 101 20.17 -8.24 -11.24
CA THR A 101 19.84 -9.57 -11.75
C THR A 101 20.21 -10.69 -10.78
N THR A 102 21.00 -10.38 -9.75
CA THR A 102 21.52 -11.36 -8.78
C THR A 102 20.80 -11.25 -7.45
N ASP A 103 19.85 -12.15 -7.17
CA ASP A 103 19.25 -12.29 -5.85
C ASP A 103 20.15 -13.12 -4.92
N LYS A 104 20.77 -12.45 -3.95
CA LYS A 104 21.61 -13.08 -2.93
C LYS A 104 20.87 -14.09 -2.05
N LEU A 105 19.56 -13.94 -1.90
CA LEU A 105 18.70 -14.85 -1.13
C LEU A 105 18.31 -16.09 -1.95
N LYS A 106 18.65 -16.12 -3.24
CA LYS A 106 18.45 -17.25 -4.16
C LYS A 106 17.00 -17.75 -4.19
N GLY A 107 16.06 -16.82 -4.12
CA GLY A 107 14.62 -17.11 -4.13
C GLY A 107 14.05 -17.70 -2.83
N ALA A 108 14.85 -17.78 -1.76
CA ALA A 108 14.39 -18.36 -0.49
C ALA A 108 13.15 -17.68 0.10
N PHE A 109 12.91 -16.42 -0.27
CA PHE A 109 11.81 -15.61 0.22
C PHE A 109 10.98 -14.98 -0.90
N TYR A 110 10.88 -15.62 -2.06
CA TYR A 110 9.99 -15.17 -3.12
C TYR A 110 8.53 -15.16 -2.62
N VAL A 111 7.79 -14.12 -2.97
CA VAL A 111 6.43 -13.93 -2.46
C VAL A 111 5.51 -15.11 -2.80
N GLU A 112 5.69 -15.75 -3.94
CA GLU A 112 4.90 -16.89 -4.39
C GLU A 112 5.08 -18.13 -3.49
N THR A 113 6.29 -18.32 -2.99
CA THR A 113 6.69 -19.48 -2.16
C THR A 113 6.90 -19.13 -0.70
N SER A 114 6.79 -17.86 -0.35
CA SER A 114 7.04 -17.37 1.00
C SER A 114 6.08 -17.97 2.01
N LYS A 115 6.62 -18.35 3.15
CA LYS A 115 5.87 -18.77 4.33
C LYS A 115 5.64 -17.61 5.32
N ILE A 116 6.15 -16.41 5.01
CA ILE A 116 5.96 -15.24 5.83
C ILE A 116 4.57 -14.68 5.55
N ILE A 117 3.64 -14.91 6.45
CA ILE A 117 2.27 -14.42 6.35
C ILE A 117 2.03 -13.45 7.52
N ARG A 118 1.46 -12.28 7.24
CA ARG A 118 1.21 -11.22 8.23
C ARG A 118 -0.15 -10.60 8.04
N ASP A 119 -0.80 -10.30 9.16
CA ASP A 119 -1.95 -9.40 9.18
C ASP A 119 -1.43 -7.96 9.23
N LEU A 120 -1.78 -7.18 8.21
CA LEU A 120 -1.38 -5.79 8.09
C LEU A 120 -2.55 -4.89 8.48
N ASP A 121 -2.37 -4.14 9.55
CA ASP A 121 -3.38 -3.24 10.14
C ASP A 121 -3.02 -1.76 10.05
N GLY A 122 -1.84 -1.44 9.53
CA GLY A 122 -1.30 -0.09 9.44
C GLY A 122 -0.83 0.50 10.78
N LYS A 123 -0.93 -0.25 11.87
CA LYS A 123 -0.52 0.16 13.22
C LYS A 123 0.71 -0.59 13.69
N THR A 124 0.76 -1.88 13.41
CA THR A 124 1.87 -2.76 13.78
C THR A 124 2.92 -2.73 12.67
N PRO A 125 4.19 -2.38 12.98
CA PRO A 125 5.27 -2.43 11.99
C PRO A 125 5.49 -3.84 11.45
N LEU A 126 5.79 -3.95 10.16
CA LEU A 126 6.16 -5.20 9.51
C LEU A 126 7.68 -5.39 9.60
N ASP A 127 8.17 -5.78 10.77
CA ASP A 127 9.58 -6.05 10.99
C ASP A 127 9.92 -7.51 10.72
N ILE A 128 10.92 -7.75 9.88
CA ILE A 128 11.34 -9.08 9.44
C ILE A 128 12.82 -9.25 9.68
N ASP A 129 13.16 -10.24 10.51
CA ASP A 129 14.54 -10.70 10.67
C ASP A 129 14.75 -11.97 9.83
N LEU A 130 15.59 -11.89 8.81
CA LEU A 130 15.87 -13.01 7.89
C LEU A 130 16.59 -14.19 8.56
N ALA A 131 17.12 -14.01 9.76
CA ALA A 131 17.65 -15.10 10.57
C ALA A 131 16.54 -15.90 11.28
N LYS A 132 15.36 -15.28 11.48
CA LYS A 132 14.20 -15.87 12.15
C LYS A 132 12.89 -15.38 11.49
N PRO A 133 12.64 -15.74 10.24
CA PRO A 133 11.50 -15.22 9.48
C PRO A 133 10.19 -15.91 9.89
N LYS A 134 9.74 -15.66 11.12
CA LYS A 134 8.48 -16.22 11.63
C LYS A 134 7.30 -15.37 11.22
#